data_6fe756856ff7a610148955546bff48bc
#
_entry.id   6fe756856ff7a610148955546bff48bc
#
_cell.length_a   1.000
_cell.length_b   1.000
_cell.length_c   1.000
_cell.angle_alpha   90.00
_cell.angle_beta   90.00
_cell.angle_gamma   90.00
#
_symmetry.space_group_name_H-M   'P 1'
#
loop_
_entity.id
_entity.type
_entity.pdbx_description
1 polymer ?
#
loop_
_entity_poly.entity_id
_entity_poly.type
_entity_poly.pdbx_seq_one_letter_code
_entity_poly.pdbx_strand_id
1 'polypeptide(L)'
;MAGELKPPIILFGNTRSGTSIVQNVVAVHPDVVAWYEPRTLWLYADPGRPHDEFGAADATPKVARFIRKQFLGYQRRHGNCAVMEKTPANIFKIPYVRAILPEARYLYIVRDPFAFISSVEFKWQSRLTTKGVRRRLRYTPVGQWPFYASRFISDLLGKKVLHKKYLRIWGPRYKGILEDLQTHDLLTVIARQWAEGSRRAAP
;
A
#
# COMPACT_ATOMS: atom_id res chain seq x y z
N MET A 1 -28.10 8.68 14.40
CA MET A 1 -28.10 7.74 13.24
C MET A 1 -26.66 7.47 12.84
N ALA A 2 -26.23 6.21 12.79
CA ALA A 2 -24.91 5.84 12.31
C ALA A 2 -24.89 6.09 10.78
N GLY A 3 -24.22 7.15 10.33
CA GLY A 3 -24.14 7.48 8.90
C GLY A 3 -23.55 6.33 8.10
N GLU A 4 -24.11 6.07 6.94
CA GLU A 4 -23.68 5.05 6.01
C GLU A 4 -22.33 5.43 5.35
N LEU A 5 -21.50 4.45 5.07
CA LEU A 5 -20.24 4.68 4.34
C LEU A 5 -20.58 5.00 2.88
N LYS A 6 -20.29 6.23 2.45
CA LYS A 6 -20.35 6.60 1.03
C LYS A 6 -19.38 5.73 0.25
N PRO A 7 -19.74 5.26 -0.95
CA PRO A 7 -18.85 4.44 -1.77
C PRO A 7 -17.45 5.07 -1.90
N PRO A 8 -16.40 4.45 -1.35
CA PRO A 8 -15.05 4.99 -1.47
C PRO A 8 -14.54 4.89 -2.91
N ILE A 9 -13.54 5.70 -3.23
CA ILE A 9 -12.79 5.61 -4.48
C ILE A 9 -11.44 4.98 -4.15
N ILE A 10 -11.16 3.81 -4.70
CA ILE A 10 -9.89 3.11 -4.48
C ILE A 10 -9.07 3.18 -5.77
N LEU A 11 -7.88 3.78 -5.68
CA LEU A 11 -6.98 3.93 -6.79
C LEU A 11 -5.86 2.89 -6.73
N PHE A 12 -5.91 1.94 -7.65
CA PHE A 12 -4.85 0.96 -7.87
C PHE A 12 -3.85 1.46 -8.92
N GLY A 13 -2.64 1.01 -8.79
CA GLY A 13 -1.57 1.26 -9.75
C GLY A 13 -0.21 0.94 -9.13
N ASN A 14 0.74 0.59 -9.97
CA ASN A 14 2.11 0.41 -9.54
C ASN A 14 2.67 1.71 -8.95
N THR A 15 3.65 1.60 -8.07
CA THR A 15 4.38 2.79 -7.61
C THR A 15 4.90 3.58 -8.81
N ARG A 16 5.06 4.89 -8.69
CA ARG A 16 5.58 5.74 -9.79
C ARG A 16 4.73 5.79 -11.06
N SER A 17 3.49 5.31 -11.02
CA SER A 17 2.55 5.36 -12.15
C SER A 17 1.66 6.62 -12.20
N GLY A 18 2.02 7.68 -11.46
CA GLY A 18 1.21 8.90 -11.44
C GLY A 18 0.01 8.86 -10.47
N THR A 19 -0.14 7.82 -9.68
CA THR A 19 -1.28 7.64 -8.75
C THR A 19 -1.48 8.82 -7.78
N SER A 20 -0.39 9.47 -7.33
CA SER A 20 -0.50 10.65 -6.46
C SER A 20 -1.04 11.89 -7.20
N ILE A 21 -0.72 12.04 -8.49
CA ILE A 21 -1.23 13.14 -9.32
C ILE A 21 -2.74 12.97 -9.49
N VAL A 22 -3.18 11.78 -9.89
CA VAL A 22 -4.61 11.50 -10.08
C VAL A 22 -5.38 11.66 -8.77
N GLN A 23 -4.83 11.17 -7.65
CA GLN A 23 -5.46 11.38 -6.34
C GLN A 23 -5.63 12.87 -6.01
N ASN A 24 -4.60 13.69 -6.27
CA ASN A 24 -4.68 15.13 -6.01
C ASN A 24 -5.71 15.82 -6.90
N VAL A 25 -5.77 15.44 -8.19
CA VAL A 25 -6.75 16.02 -9.13
C VAL A 25 -8.18 15.66 -8.71
N VAL A 26 -8.45 14.41 -8.38
CA VAL A 26 -9.80 14.00 -7.95
C VAL A 26 -10.18 14.63 -6.60
N ALA A 27 -9.21 14.81 -5.70
CA ALA A 27 -9.44 15.43 -4.39
C ALA A 27 -9.66 16.94 -4.42
N VAL A 28 -9.61 17.58 -5.59
CA VAL A 28 -10.07 18.98 -5.77
C VAL A 28 -11.60 19.06 -5.69
N HIS A 29 -12.30 17.96 -5.97
CA HIS A 29 -13.76 17.93 -5.87
C HIS A 29 -14.20 18.12 -4.40
N PRO A 30 -15.16 19.02 -4.10
CA PRO A 30 -15.55 19.36 -2.74
C PRO A 30 -16.11 18.17 -1.93
N ASP A 31 -16.70 17.18 -2.60
CA ASP A 31 -17.27 15.99 -1.98
C ASP A 31 -16.28 14.83 -1.85
N VAL A 32 -15.00 15.04 -2.14
CA VAL A 32 -13.97 14.01 -2.09
C VAL A 32 -12.85 14.41 -1.14
N VAL A 33 -12.43 13.48 -0.28
CA VAL A 33 -11.27 13.65 0.60
C VAL A 33 -10.20 12.60 0.32
N ALA A 34 -8.97 13.04 0.10
CA ALA A 34 -7.85 12.14 -0.13
C ALA A 34 -7.33 11.52 1.16
N TRP A 35 -7.18 10.19 1.17
CA TRP A 35 -6.50 9.46 2.23
C TRP A 35 -5.20 8.85 1.69
N TYR A 36 -4.08 9.47 2.06
CA TYR A 36 -2.77 9.14 1.52
C TYR A 36 -2.14 7.93 2.24
N GLU A 37 -2.07 6.81 1.55
CA GLU A 37 -1.29 5.61 1.87
C GLU A 37 -1.43 5.13 3.33
N PRO A 38 -2.63 4.79 3.81
CA PRO A 38 -2.82 4.16 5.12
C PRO A 38 -2.36 2.69 5.07
N ARG A 39 -1.09 2.45 4.75
CA ARG A 39 -0.55 1.12 4.46
C ARG A 39 -0.75 0.13 5.61
N THR A 40 -0.59 0.57 6.86
CA THR A 40 -0.75 -0.28 8.04
C THR A 40 -2.19 -0.73 8.24
N LEU A 41 -3.17 0.06 7.80
CA LEU A 41 -4.58 -0.32 7.79
C LEU A 41 -4.80 -1.58 6.94
N TRP A 42 -4.21 -1.62 5.75
CA TRP A 42 -4.34 -2.74 4.81
C TRP A 42 -3.53 -3.99 5.21
N LEU A 43 -2.68 -3.89 6.21
CA LEU A 43 -1.92 -5.00 6.79
C LEU A 43 -2.59 -5.54 8.07
N TYR A 44 -3.79 -5.08 8.42
CA TYR A 44 -4.44 -5.44 9.69
C TYR A 44 -4.70 -6.94 9.83
N ALA A 45 -4.99 -7.64 8.74
CA ALA A 45 -5.21 -9.10 8.76
C ALA A 45 -3.95 -9.87 9.20
N ASP A 46 -2.78 -9.43 8.72
CA ASP A 46 -1.48 -10.04 9.02
C ASP A 46 -0.36 -9.01 8.87
N PRO A 47 -0.02 -8.28 9.94
CA PRO A 47 1.07 -7.30 9.92
C PRO A 47 2.45 -7.90 9.68
N GLY A 48 2.62 -9.20 9.98
CA GLY A 48 3.86 -9.95 9.87
C GLY A 48 4.18 -10.47 8.48
N ARG A 49 3.21 -10.48 7.57
CA ARG A 49 3.35 -11.05 6.23
C ARG A 49 4.54 -10.46 5.47
N PRO A 50 5.46 -11.30 4.95
CA PRO A 50 6.68 -10.82 4.28
C PRO A 50 6.43 -10.17 2.92
N HIS A 51 5.28 -10.40 2.31
CA HIS A 51 4.83 -9.85 1.03
C HIS A 51 3.52 -9.06 1.18
N ASP A 52 3.12 -8.32 0.14
CA ASP A 52 1.91 -7.50 0.17
C ASP A 52 0.69 -8.20 -0.47
N GLU A 53 0.75 -9.50 -0.76
CA GLU A 53 -0.34 -10.26 -1.36
C GLU A 53 -1.35 -10.72 -0.30
N PHE A 54 -2.61 -10.27 -0.48
CA PHE A 54 -3.76 -10.70 0.32
C PHE A 54 -4.90 -11.08 -0.63
N GLY A 55 -5.55 -12.21 -0.34
CA GLY A 55 -6.70 -12.70 -1.08
C GLY A 55 -8.02 -12.36 -0.41
N ALA A 56 -9.14 -12.70 -1.06
CA ALA A 56 -10.48 -12.51 -0.50
C ALA A 56 -10.68 -13.23 0.85
N ALA A 57 -10.04 -14.38 1.04
CA ALA A 57 -10.11 -15.16 2.28
C ALA A 57 -9.49 -14.42 3.49
N ASP A 58 -8.54 -13.51 3.26
CA ASP A 58 -7.94 -12.69 4.32
C ASP A 58 -8.92 -11.60 4.82
N ALA A 59 -9.98 -11.31 4.07
CA ALA A 59 -11.02 -10.33 4.41
C ALA A 59 -12.05 -10.91 5.38
N THR A 60 -11.60 -11.47 6.51
CA THR A 60 -12.52 -12.02 7.52
C THR A 60 -13.52 -10.96 8.01
N PRO A 61 -14.70 -11.35 8.56
CA PRO A 61 -15.68 -10.38 9.07
C PRO A 61 -15.11 -9.39 10.09
N LYS A 62 -14.15 -9.83 10.92
CA LYS A 62 -13.44 -8.98 11.89
C LYS A 62 -12.59 -7.93 11.18
N VAL A 63 -11.83 -8.34 10.18
CA VAL A 63 -10.96 -7.47 9.38
C VAL A 63 -11.78 -6.46 8.59
N ALA A 64 -12.80 -6.93 7.88
CA ALA A 64 -13.68 -6.07 7.09
C ALA A 64 -14.37 -5.01 7.97
N ARG A 65 -14.95 -5.42 9.11
CA ARG A 65 -15.59 -4.50 10.07
C ARG A 65 -14.60 -3.43 10.57
N PHE A 66 -13.37 -3.82 10.89
CA PHE A 66 -12.36 -2.90 11.36
C PHE A 66 -11.99 -1.86 10.28
N ILE A 67 -11.67 -2.31 9.07
CA ILE A 67 -11.25 -1.42 7.97
C ILE A 67 -12.40 -0.49 7.57
N ARG A 68 -13.62 -1.01 7.42
CA ARG A 68 -14.81 -0.19 7.11
C ARG A 68 -15.08 0.87 8.19
N LYS A 69 -14.90 0.53 9.48
CA LYS A 69 -15.01 1.49 10.58
C LYS A 69 -13.98 2.63 10.45
N GLN A 70 -12.75 2.33 10.01
CA GLN A 70 -11.73 3.35 9.79
C GLN A 70 -12.09 4.29 8.62
N PHE A 71 -12.61 3.74 7.50
CA PHE A 71 -13.11 4.54 6.38
C PHE A 71 -14.26 5.45 6.80
N LEU A 72 -15.26 4.91 7.50
CA LEU A 72 -16.38 5.69 8.01
C LEU A 72 -15.92 6.80 8.98
N GLY A 73 -14.99 6.48 9.87
CA GLY A 73 -14.42 7.45 10.80
C GLY A 73 -13.61 8.54 10.09
N TYR A 74 -12.90 8.20 9.00
CA TYR A 74 -12.19 9.18 8.17
C TYR A 74 -13.17 10.08 7.43
N GLN A 75 -14.18 9.51 6.78
CA GLN A 75 -15.28 10.21 6.11
C GLN A 75 -15.94 11.24 7.03
N ARG A 76 -16.34 10.83 8.23
CA ARG A 76 -17.02 11.73 9.20
C ARG A 76 -16.16 12.90 9.64
N ARG A 77 -14.86 12.67 9.86
CA ARG A 77 -13.93 13.76 10.25
C ARG A 77 -13.67 14.77 9.14
N HIS A 78 -14.04 14.45 7.91
CA HIS A 78 -13.81 15.30 6.74
C HIS A 78 -15.14 15.66 6.05
N GLY A 79 -16.15 16.07 6.82
CA GLY A 79 -17.40 16.61 6.29
C GLY A 79 -18.28 15.59 5.56
N ASN A 80 -18.16 14.30 5.88
CA ASN A 80 -18.86 13.22 5.16
C ASN A 80 -18.56 13.13 3.65
N CYS A 81 -17.38 13.58 3.21
CA CYS A 81 -16.94 13.44 1.83
C CYS A 81 -16.65 11.97 1.49
N ALA A 82 -16.76 11.60 0.21
CA ALA A 82 -16.30 10.30 -0.27
C ALA A 82 -14.78 10.16 -0.09
N VAL A 83 -14.33 9.05 0.47
CA VAL A 83 -12.91 8.84 0.74
C VAL A 83 -12.22 8.30 -0.52
N MET A 84 -11.26 9.03 -1.05
CA MET A 84 -10.37 8.52 -2.09
C MET A 84 -9.07 8.00 -1.47
N GLU A 85 -8.88 6.69 -1.50
CA GLU A 85 -7.72 6.02 -0.96
C GLU A 85 -6.77 5.57 -2.06
N LYS A 86 -5.47 5.75 -1.83
CA LYS A 86 -4.40 5.29 -2.71
C LYS A 86 -3.25 4.75 -1.88
N THR A 87 -3.04 3.46 -1.94
CA THR A 87 -1.85 2.76 -1.44
C THR A 87 -1.30 1.86 -2.56
N PRO A 88 -0.11 2.14 -3.09
CA PRO A 88 0.43 1.36 -4.23
C PRO A 88 0.51 -0.14 -3.96
N ALA A 89 0.78 -0.55 -2.71
CA ALA A 89 0.81 -1.98 -2.33
C ALA A 89 -0.55 -2.69 -2.46
N ASN A 90 -1.65 -1.95 -2.59
CA ASN A 90 -2.98 -2.53 -2.76
C ASN A 90 -3.18 -3.18 -4.13
N ILE A 91 -2.28 -2.92 -5.10
CA ILE A 91 -2.27 -3.64 -6.39
C ILE A 91 -2.10 -5.16 -6.19
N PHE A 92 -1.44 -5.59 -5.10
CA PHE A 92 -1.32 -6.99 -4.70
C PHE A 92 -2.45 -7.48 -3.79
N LYS A 93 -3.47 -6.64 -3.54
CA LYS A 93 -4.56 -6.92 -2.60
C LYS A 93 -5.95 -6.73 -3.23
N ILE A 94 -6.06 -6.68 -4.55
CA ILE A 94 -7.32 -6.35 -5.23
C ILE A 94 -8.48 -7.22 -4.75
N PRO A 95 -8.39 -8.57 -4.70
CA PRO A 95 -9.48 -9.41 -4.20
C PRO A 95 -9.83 -9.14 -2.73
N TYR A 96 -8.82 -8.87 -1.90
CA TYR A 96 -8.98 -8.52 -0.49
C TYR A 96 -9.73 -7.19 -0.31
N VAL A 97 -9.30 -6.15 -1.04
CA VAL A 97 -9.91 -4.82 -0.99
C VAL A 97 -11.36 -4.87 -1.49
N ARG A 98 -11.63 -5.60 -2.58
CA ARG A 98 -12.98 -5.78 -3.13
C ARG A 98 -13.90 -6.53 -2.16
N ALA A 99 -13.40 -7.52 -1.46
CA ALA A 99 -14.19 -8.24 -0.45
C ALA A 99 -14.54 -7.35 0.76
N ILE A 100 -13.68 -6.39 1.13
CA ILE A 100 -13.92 -5.46 2.25
C ILE A 100 -14.86 -4.31 1.87
N LEU A 101 -14.70 -3.77 0.66
CA LEU A 101 -15.40 -2.57 0.18
C LEU A 101 -16.09 -2.85 -1.17
N PRO A 102 -17.06 -3.79 -1.22
CA PRO A 102 -17.69 -4.18 -2.49
C PRO A 102 -18.41 -3.02 -3.20
N GLU A 103 -18.84 -2.01 -2.45
CA GLU A 103 -19.50 -0.79 -2.98
C GLU A 103 -18.52 0.24 -3.53
N ALA A 104 -17.22 0.07 -3.34
CA ALA A 104 -16.22 1.06 -3.77
C ALA A 104 -16.16 1.20 -5.30
N ARG A 105 -15.79 2.40 -5.75
CA ARG A 105 -15.42 2.69 -7.14
C ARG A 105 -13.93 2.43 -7.31
N TYR A 106 -13.57 1.63 -8.30
CA TYR A 106 -12.20 1.21 -8.54
C TYR A 106 -11.63 1.92 -9.75
N LEU A 107 -10.49 2.57 -9.58
CA LEU A 107 -9.69 3.16 -10.64
C LEU A 107 -8.38 2.42 -10.74
N TYR A 108 -7.91 2.18 -11.95
CA TYR A 108 -6.62 1.55 -12.18
C TYR A 108 -5.80 2.39 -13.15
N ILE A 109 -4.54 2.66 -12.77
CA ILE A 109 -3.56 3.37 -13.59
C ILE A 109 -2.43 2.44 -13.98
N VAL A 110 -2.25 2.31 -15.27
CA VAL A 110 -1.10 1.62 -15.88
C VAL A 110 -0.08 2.67 -16.33
N ARG A 111 1.19 2.37 -16.12
CA ARG A 111 2.31 3.11 -16.68
C ARG A 111 3.14 2.19 -17.55
N ASP A 112 3.72 2.75 -18.61
CA ASP A 112 4.71 2.08 -19.44
C ASP A 112 5.81 1.40 -18.58
N PRO A 113 6.18 0.12 -18.86
CA PRO A 113 7.13 -0.64 -18.07
C PRO A 113 8.53 -0.01 -18.03
N PHE A 114 9.03 0.53 -19.14
CA PHE A 114 10.38 1.13 -19.19
C PHE A 114 10.45 2.41 -18.37
N ALA A 115 9.40 3.26 -18.49
CA ALA A 115 9.28 4.47 -17.69
C ALA A 115 9.09 4.16 -16.19
N PHE A 116 8.44 3.02 -15.86
CA PHE A 116 8.34 2.52 -14.49
C PHE A 116 9.70 2.09 -13.97
N ILE A 117 10.42 1.20 -14.69
CA ILE A 117 11.70 0.63 -14.29
C ILE A 117 12.71 1.75 -13.98
N SER A 118 12.92 2.69 -14.93
CA SER A 118 13.84 3.82 -14.75
C SER A 118 13.51 4.66 -13.50
N SER A 119 12.21 4.96 -13.29
CA SER A 119 11.78 5.77 -12.14
C SER A 119 11.92 5.04 -10.80
N VAL A 120 11.79 3.72 -10.80
CA VAL A 120 11.87 2.88 -9.59
C VAL A 120 13.32 2.62 -9.21
N GLU A 121 14.18 2.34 -10.18
CA GLU A 121 15.63 2.14 -9.98
C GLU A 121 16.24 3.33 -9.22
N PHE A 122 15.98 4.55 -9.67
CA PHE A 122 16.42 5.76 -8.98
C PHE A 122 15.95 5.80 -7.51
N LYS A 123 14.76 5.28 -7.21
CA LYS A 123 14.21 5.24 -5.83
C LYS A 123 14.81 4.15 -4.97
N TRP A 124 15.20 3.03 -5.52
CA TRP A 124 15.90 1.98 -4.78
C TRP A 124 17.26 2.47 -4.25
N GLN A 125 17.91 3.35 -4.98
CA GLN A 125 19.19 3.95 -4.61
C GLN A 125 19.02 5.11 -3.60
N SER A 126 17.82 5.67 -3.45
CA SER A 126 17.55 6.83 -2.61
C SER A 126 17.46 6.48 -1.11
N ARG A 127 17.97 7.38 -0.24
CA ARG A 127 17.91 7.23 1.23
C ARG A 127 16.49 7.41 1.78
N LEU A 128 16.23 6.83 2.96
CA LEU A 128 14.98 6.99 3.71
C LEU A 128 14.76 8.44 4.13
N THR A 129 13.50 8.91 4.04
CA THR A 129 13.09 10.21 4.58
C THR A 129 12.31 10.04 5.88
N THR A 130 12.57 10.93 6.86
CA THR A 130 11.87 10.97 8.17
C THR A 130 10.35 11.18 8.03
N LYS A 131 9.89 11.88 6.98
CA LYS A 131 8.47 12.10 6.67
C LYS A 131 7.71 10.78 6.47
N GLY A 132 8.32 9.76 5.88
CA GLY A 132 7.72 8.45 5.66
C GLY A 132 7.47 7.68 6.97
N VAL A 133 8.34 7.80 7.95
CA VAL A 133 8.21 7.14 9.25
C VAL A 133 7.05 7.75 10.05
N ARG A 134 6.98 9.09 10.15
CA ARG A 134 5.92 9.81 10.87
C ARG A 134 4.52 9.49 10.30
N ARG A 135 4.39 9.41 8.97
CA ARG A 135 3.12 9.05 8.32
C ARG A 135 2.66 7.64 8.68
N ARG A 136 3.58 6.67 8.76
CA ARG A 136 3.26 5.28 9.15
C ARG A 136 2.74 5.20 10.56
N LEU A 137 3.40 5.85 11.51
CA LEU A 137 2.99 5.86 12.92
C LEU A 137 1.57 6.40 13.11
N ARG A 138 1.18 7.44 12.35
CA ARG A 138 -0.14 8.07 12.46
C ARG A 138 -1.32 7.12 12.16
N TYR A 139 -1.12 6.13 11.28
CA TYR A 139 -2.18 5.22 10.83
C TYR A 139 -2.03 3.79 11.37
N THR A 140 -1.04 3.56 12.22
CA THR A 140 -0.84 2.24 12.84
C THR A 140 -1.74 2.09 14.05
N PRO A 141 -2.61 1.05 14.11
CA PRO A 141 -3.40 0.74 15.30
C PRO A 141 -2.48 0.57 16.53
N VAL A 142 -2.89 1.13 17.66
CA VAL A 142 -2.09 1.11 18.90
C VAL A 142 -1.67 -0.31 19.31
N GLY A 143 -2.56 -1.30 19.15
CA GLY A 143 -2.27 -2.71 19.44
C GLY A 143 -1.20 -3.35 18.55
N GLN A 144 -0.83 -2.71 17.43
CA GLN A 144 0.24 -3.19 16.53
C GLN A 144 1.57 -2.44 16.73
N TRP A 145 1.62 -1.45 17.60
CA TRP A 145 2.84 -0.68 17.86
C TRP A 145 4.02 -1.54 18.33
N PRO A 146 3.87 -2.50 19.26
CA PRO A 146 4.99 -3.35 19.68
C PRO A 146 5.59 -4.13 18.51
N PHE A 147 4.74 -4.65 17.61
CA PHE A 147 5.18 -5.37 16.41
C PHE A 147 6.00 -4.47 15.47
N TYR A 148 5.51 -3.25 15.18
CA TYR A 148 6.24 -2.34 14.29
C TYR A 148 7.50 -1.77 14.93
N ALA A 149 7.52 -1.58 16.26
CA ALA A 149 8.71 -1.17 16.99
C ALA A 149 9.80 -2.25 16.97
N SER A 150 9.44 -3.52 17.26
CA SER A 150 10.38 -4.63 17.20
C SER A 150 10.98 -4.81 15.80
N ARG A 151 10.15 -4.69 14.76
CA ARG A 151 10.60 -4.76 13.37
C ARG A 151 11.52 -3.60 12.98
N PHE A 152 11.25 -2.39 13.47
CA PHE A 152 12.14 -1.23 13.27
C PHE A 152 13.49 -1.43 13.94
N ILE A 153 13.51 -1.98 15.17
CA ILE A 153 14.73 -2.30 15.90
C ILE A 153 15.51 -3.41 15.18
N SER A 154 14.85 -4.46 14.73
CA SER A 154 15.49 -5.55 13.97
C SER A 154 16.06 -5.09 12.63
N ASP A 155 15.37 -4.18 11.93
CA ASP A 155 15.88 -3.56 10.69
C ASP A 155 17.11 -2.68 10.96
N LEU A 156 17.16 -1.99 12.12
CA LEU A 156 18.31 -1.18 12.53
C LEU A 156 19.52 -2.05 12.93
N LEU A 157 19.31 -3.10 13.70
CA LEU A 157 20.34 -4.05 14.08
C LEU A 157 20.86 -4.85 12.87
N GLY A 158 19.98 -5.29 11.98
CA GLY A 158 20.34 -5.97 10.75
C GLY A 158 21.20 -5.13 9.78
N LYS A 159 21.08 -3.78 9.85
CA LYS A 159 21.95 -2.86 9.11
C LYS A 159 23.40 -2.89 9.59
N LYS A 160 23.63 -3.06 10.89
CA LYS A 160 24.99 -3.05 11.48
C LYS A 160 25.71 -4.39 11.36
N VAL A 161 24.97 -5.49 11.29
CA VAL A 161 25.53 -6.85 11.42
C VAL A 161 25.57 -7.62 10.08
N LEU A 162 24.66 -7.33 9.14
CA LEU A 162 24.59 -8.02 7.87
C LEU A 162 24.90 -7.03 6.72
N HIS A 163 26.03 -7.20 6.07
CA HIS A 163 26.44 -6.50 4.83
C HIS A 163 25.51 -6.85 3.65
N LYS A 164 24.21 -6.60 3.77
CA LYS A 164 23.24 -6.89 2.72
C LYS A 164 23.33 -5.84 1.61
N LYS A 165 23.54 -6.30 0.37
CA LYS A 165 23.61 -5.47 -0.85
C LYS A 165 22.41 -4.52 -1.00
N TYR A 166 21.22 -4.92 -0.51
CA TYR A 166 20.00 -4.12 -0.48
C TYR A 166 19.41 -4.13 0.94
N LEU A 167 19.53 -3.01 1.62
CA LEU A 167 19.10 -2.84 3.03
C LEU A 167 17.58 -2.85 3.20
N ARG A 168 16.81 -2.64 2.13
CA ARG A 168 15.36 -2.56 2.19
C ARG A 168 14.73 -2.75 0.81
N ILE A 169 13.67 -3.55 0.74
CA ILE A 169 12.81 -3.62 -0.43
C ILE A 169 12.05 -2.31 -0.57
N TRP A 170 12.23 -1.63 -1.68
CA TRP A 170 11.47 -0.43 -2.00
C TRP A 170 10.22 -0.80 -2.82
N GLY A 171 9.08 -0.18 -2.50
CA GLY A 171 7.81 -0.42 -3.18
C GLY A 171 7.02 -1.62 -2.64
N PRO A 172 5.98 -2.03 -3.37
CA PRO A 172 5.16 -3.19 -3.08
C PRO A 172 5.94 -4.51 -3.20
N ARG A 173 5.61 -5.49 -2.38
CA ARG A 173 6.32 -6.77 -2.32
C ARG A 173 5.43 -7.89 -2.83
N TYR A 174 5.78 -8.48 -3.96
CA TYR A 174 5.19 -9.74 -4.41
C TYR A 174 5.79 -10.94 -3.65
N LYS A 175 5.09 -12.07 -3.65
CA LYS A 175 5.56 -13.32 -3.03
C LYS A 175 6.79 -13.83 -3.81
N GLY A 176 7.90 -14.09 -3.11
CA GLY A 176 9.17 -14.49 -3.71
C GLY A 176 10.18 -13.36 -3.95
N ILE A 177 9.82 -12.08 -3.76
CA ILE A 177 10.73 -10.95 -4.01
C ILE A 177 12.05 -11.03 -3.21
N LEU A 178 12.05 -11.66 -2.03
CA LEU A 178 13.28 -11.82 -1.24
C LEU A 178 14.24 -12.82 -1.87
N GLU A 179 13.72 -13.87 -2.47
CA GLU A 179 14.48 -14.88 -3.21
C GLU A 179 15.02 -14.30 -4.52
N ASP A 180 14.15 -13.57 -5.24
CA ASP A 180 14.55 -12.88 -6.48
C ASP A 180 15.69 -11.87 -6.26
N LEU A 181 15.71 -11.18 -5.12
CA LEU A 181 16.81 -10.27 -4.77
C LEU A 181 18.14 -10.96 -4.49
N GLN A 182 18.13 -12.25 -4.25
CA GLN A 182 19.35 -13.06 -4.05
C GLN A 182 19.86 -13.65 -5.36
N THR A 183 18.94 -13.98 -6.29
CA THR A 183 19.20 -14.76 -7.49
C THR A 183 19.24 -13.94 -8.79
N HIS A 184 18.67 -12.74 -8.78
CA HIS A 184 18.54 -11.88 -9.97
C HIS A 184 19.14 -10.49 -9.73
N ASP A 185 19.39 -9.79 -10.84
CA ASP A 185 19.74 -8.37 -10.78
C ASP A 185 18.55 -7.47 -10.39
N LEU A 186 18.85 -6.24 -10.00
CA LEU A 186 17.81 -5.31 -9.53
C LEU A 186 16.80 -4.94 -10.61
N LEU A 187 17.22 -4.80 -11.87
CA LEU A 187 16.32 -4.43 -12.97
C LEU A 187 15.30 -5.54 -13.23
N THR A 188 15.73 -6.79 -13.18
CA THR A 188 14.84 -7.96 -13.26
C THR A 188 13.82 -7.97 -12.13
N VAL A 189 14.22 -7.71 -10.89
CA VAL A 189 13.30 -7.63 -9.75
C VAL A 189 12.29 -6.49 -9.91
N ILE A 190 12.74 -5.32 -10.38
CA ILE A 190 11.85 -4.17 -10.64
C ILE A 190 10.85 -4.50 -11.77
N ALA A 191 11.33 -5.12 -12.85
CA ALA A 191 10.46 -5.54 -13.95
C ALA A 191 9.39 -6.55 -13.48
N ARG A 192 9.76 -7.51 -12.63
CA ARG A 192 8.82 -8.45 -11.99
C ARG A 192 7.82 -7.72 -11.07
N GLN A 193 8.24 -6.72 -10.30
CA GLN A 193 7.30 -5.91 -9.50
C GLN A 193 6.22 -5.27 -10.38
N TRP A 194 6.61 -4.74 -11.54
CA TRP A 194 5.66 -4.17 -12.50
C TRP A 194 4.73 -5.23 -13.10
N ALA A 195 5.29 -6.32 -13.60
CA ALA A 195 4.56 -7.38 -14.27
C ALA A 195 3.55 -8.07 -13.33
N GLU A 196 4.00 -8.44 -12.11
CA GLU A 196 3.13 -9.06 -11.10
C GLU A 196 1.99 -8.14 -10.65
N GLY A 197 2.28 -6.85 -10.45
CA GLY A 197 1.25 -5.88 -10.12
C GLY A 197 0.26 -5.67 -11.26
N SER A 198 0.73 -5.53 -12.49
CA SER A 198 -0.10 -5.29 -13.66
C SER A 198 -0.97 -6.50 -14.02
N ARG A 199 -0.44 -7.72 -13.91
CA ARG A 199 -1.19 -8.97 -14.14
C ARG A 199 -2.39 -9.12 -13.20
N ARG A 200 -2.23 -8.75 -11.93
CA ARG A 200 -3.33 -8.84 -10.93
C ARG A 200 -4.42 -7.79 -11.12
N ALA A 201 -4.12 -6.74 -11.82
CA ALA A 201 -5.07 -5.67 -12.08
C ALA A 201 -5.72 -5.76 -13.47
N ALA A 202 -5.23 -6.66 -14.32
CA ALA A 202 -5.89 -6.98 -15.58
C ALA A 202 -7.29 -7.56 -15.30
N PRO A 203 -8.30 -7.15 -16.08
CA PRO A 203 -9.67 -7.63 -15.94
C PRO A 203 -9.78 -9.13 -16.19
#